data_3c9e7d69556b22bbbad4eae0deb8a5cc
#
_entry.id   3c9e7d69556b22bbbad4eae0deb8a5cc
#
_cell.length_a   1.000
_cell.length_b   1.000
_cell.length_c   1.000
_cell.angle_alpha   90.00
_cell.angle_beta   90.00
_cell.angle_gamma   90.00
#
_symmetry.space_group_name_H-M   'P 1'
#
loop_
_entity.id
_entity.type
_entity.pdbx_description
1 polymer ?
#
loop_
_entity_poly.entity_id
_entity_poly.type
_entity_poly.pdbx_seq_one_letter_code
_entity_poly.pdbx_strand_id
1 'polypeptide(L)'
;MMYLTIAVLSLAILVGSHQISRVERDGSWVYMYNESGKKYQTLSANSVGDVIGVAGNTFTSRNGNWIYTWDKNGKKLNTRSAR
;
A
#
# COMPACT_ATOMS: atom_id res chain seq x y z
N MET A 1 -14.61 -6.27 -32.74
CA MET A 1 -14.28 -6.51 -32.30
C MET A 1 -14.07 -6.56 -31.56
N MET A 2 -14.06 -6.58 -31.21
CA MET A 2 -13.74 -6.75 -30.47
C MET A 2 -13.35 -6.76 -29.78
N TYR A 3 -13.40 -6.60 -29.41
CA TYR A 3 -12.96 -6.72 -28.56
C TYR A 3 -12.82 -6.25 -27.81
N LEU A 4 -12.86 -5.88 -27.92
CA LEU A 4 -12.72 -5.51 -27.15
C LEU A 4 -12.98 -4.97 -26.43
N THR A 5 -12.96 -4.93 -26.50
CA THR A 5 -13.41 -4.04 -25.79
C THR A 5 -13.59 -4.35 -24.54
N ILE A 6 -13.73 -5.14 -24.24
CA ILE A 6 -13.71 -5.59 -23.09
C ILE A 6 -12.77 -5.16 -22.21
N ALA A 7 -11.72 -5.02 -22.60
CA ALA A 7 -10.67 -4.63 -21.78
C ALA A 7 -10.94 -3.33 -21.19
N VAL A 8 -11.58 -2.61 -21.90
CA VAL A 8 -11.84 -1.35 -21.47
C VAL A 8 -12.56 -1.29 -20.20
N LEU A 9 -13.51 -2.12 -20.10
CA LEU A 9 -14.23 -2.14 -18.98
C LEU A 9 -13.48 -2.36 -17.79
N SER A 10 -12.63 -3.28 -17.84
CA SER A 10 -11.84 -3.56 -16.71
C SER A 10 -11.08 -2.42 -16.27
N LEU A 11 -10.65 -1.64 -17.16
CA LEU A 11 -9.87 -0.55 -16.80
C LEU A 11 -10.61 0.41 -15.96
N ALA A 12 -11.80 0.63 -16.29
CA ALA A 12 -12.54 1.58 -15.58
C ALA A 12 -12.63 1.21 -14.13
N ILE A 13 -12.74 -0.04 -13.90
CA ILE A 13 -12.85 -0.48 -12.58
C ILE A 13 -11.62 -0.32 -11.83
N LEU A 14 -10.54 -0.38 -12.47
CA LEU A 14 -9.30 -0.27 -11.79
C LEU A 14 -8.99 1.12 -11.35
N VAL A 15 -9.67 2.07 -11.90
CA VAL A 15 -9.39 3.43 -11.54
C VAL A 15 -9.67 3.65 -10.08
N GLY A 16 -8.68 4.07 -9.37
CA GLY A 16 -8.83 4.39 -7.97
C GLY A 16 -9.04 3.22 -7.05
N SER A 17 -9.03 2.03 -7.60
CA SER A 17 -9.29 0.89 -6.77
C SER A 17 -8.12 -0.08 -6.68
N HIS A 18 -6.92 0.42 -6.92
CA HIS A 18 -5.75 -0.45 -6.78
C HIS A 18 -5.63 -0.92 -5.32
N GLN A 19 -5.06 -2.09 -5.16
CA GLN A 19 -4.83 -2.67 -3.86
C GLN A 19 -3.34 -2.82 -3.62
N ILE A 20 -2.97 -2.93 -2.37
CA ILE A 20 -1.58 -3.13 -2.01
C ILE A 20 -1.26 -4.59 -2.26
N SER A 21 -0.28 -4.85 -3.10
CA SER A 21 0.21 -6.20 -3.32
C SER A 21 1.36 -6.49 -2.39
N ARG A 22 2.23 -5.51 -2.18
CA ARG A 22 3.31 -5.66 -1.23
C ARG A 22 3.83 -4.30 -0.81
N VAL A 23 4.49 -4.28 0.33
CA VAL A 23 5.14 -3.08 0.84
C VAL A 23 6.55 -3.50 1.21
N GLU A 24 7.54 -2.82 0.68
CA GLU A 24 8.94 -3.16 0.89
C GLU A 24 9.73 -1.99 1.43
N ARG A 25 10.61 -2.25 2.36
CA ARG A 25 11.52 -1.25 2.87
C ARG A 25 12.87 -1.42 2.18
N ASP A 26 13.40 -0.32 1.66
CA ASP A 26 14.70 -0.32 1.05
C ASP A 26 15.46 0.88 1.59
N GLY A 27 16.32 0.65 2.58
CA GLY A 27 17.07 1.72 3.20
C GLY A 27 16.16 2.70 3.92
N SER A 28 16.17 3.92 3.49
CA SER A 28 15.40 4.99 4.12
C SER A 28 14.00 5.15 3.54
N TRP A 29 13.61 4.29 2.61
CA TRP A 29 12.34 4.41 1.92
C TRP A 29 11.50 3.17 2.04
N VAL A 30 10.18 3.37 2.00
CA VAL A 30 9.22 2.27 1.99
C VAL A 30 8.41 2.42 0.72
N TYR A 31 8.37 1.38 -0.10
CA TYR A 31 7.69 1.39 -1.39
C TYR A 31 6.45 0.53 -1.35
N MET A 32 5.39 1.04 -1.93
CA MET A 32 4.12 0.31 -2.05
C MET A 32 3.90 -0.08 -3.50
N TYR A 33 3.55 -1.34 -3.72
CA TYR A 33 3.35 -1.89 -5.05
C TYR A 33 1.91 -2.37 -5.19
N ASN A 34 1.34 -2.18 -6.37
CA ASN A 34 -0.01 -2.65 -6.65
C ASN A 34 0.01 -4.08 -7.18
N GLU A 35 -1.15 -4.62 -7.50
CA GLU A 35 -1.26 -6.00 -7.97
C GLU A 35 -0.60 -6.25 -9.31
N SER A 36 -0.29 -5.22 -10.05
CA SER A 36 0.45 -5.36 -11.30
C SER A 36 1.96 -5.36 -11.08
N GLY A 37 2.37 -5.24 -9.81
CA GLY A 37 3.79 -5.18 -9.49
C GLY A 37 4.41 -3.80 -9.68
N LYS A 38 3.59 -2.80 -9.86
CA LYS A 38 4.08 -1.46 -10.13
C LYS A 38 4.16 -0.66 -8.84
N LYS A 39 5.29 0.00 -8.62
CA LYS A 39 5.47 0.88 -7.48
C LYS A 39 4.63 2.13 -7.69
N TYR A 40 3.76 2.43 -6.77
CA TYR A 40 2.89 3.58 -6.93
C TYR A 40 2.97 4.59 -5.78
N GLN A 41 3.68 4.26 -4.72
CA GLN A 41 3.80 5.18 -3.60
C GLN A 41 5.12 4.94 -2.88
N THR A 42 5.70 6.02 -2.37
CA THR A 42 6.95 5.98 -1.62
C THR A 42 6.75 6.74 -0.32
N LEU A 43 7.13 6.14 0.77
CA LEU A 43 7.02 6.75 2.09
C LEU A 43 8.38 6.76 2.77
N SER A 44 8.55 7.63 3.76
CA SER A 44 9.77 7.66 4.54
C SER A 44 9.80 6.51 5.53
N ALA A 45 10.87 5.77 5.57
CA ALA A 45 11.01 4.68 6.53
C ALA A 45 11.06 5.19 7.97
N ASN A 46 11.50 6.43 8.17
CA ASN A 46 11.51 6.99 9.51
C ASN A 46 10.08 7.20 10.03
N SER A 47 9.14 7.46 9.15
CA SER A 47 7.75 7.64 9.55
C SER A 47 7.01 6.33 9.68
N VAL A 48 7.31 5.39 8.79
CA VAL A 48 6.60 4.12 8.76
C VAL A 48 7.14 3.14 9.79
N GLY A 49 8.43 3.00 9.88
CA GLY A 49 9.04 1.99 10.72
C GLY A 49 9.08 0.65 10.01
N ASP A 50 8.89 -0.43 10.76
CA ASP A 50 8.96 -1.77 10.20
C ASP A 50 7.59 -2.25 9.79
N VAL A 51 7.45 -2.69 8.55
CA VAL A 51 6.18 -3.20 8.05
C VAL A 51 5.98 -4.61 8.61
N ILE A 52 4.87 -4.83 9.28
CA ILE A 52 4.61 -6.10 9.93
C ILE A 52 3.43 -6.87 9.35
N GLY A 53 2.64 -6.26 8.50
CA GLY A 53 1.55 -6.96 7.84
C GLY A 53 0.96 -6.14 6.71
N VAL A 54 0.44 -6.83 5.71
CA VAL A 54 -0.18 -6.20 4.55
C VAL A 54 -1.51 -6.88 4.26
N ALA A 55 -2.54 -6.07 4.06
CA ALA A 55 -3.81 -6.56 3.58
C ALA A 55 -4.15 -5.77 2.32
N GLY A 56 -5.18 -6.13 1.61
CA GLY A 56 -5.46 -5.51 0.31
C GLY A 56 -5.61 -4.00 0.34
N ASN A 57 -6.19 -3.45 1.39
CA ASN A 57 -6.45 -2.02 1.46
C ASN A 57 -5.65 -1.29 2.52
N THR A 58 -4.91 -2.01 3.33
CA THR A 58 -4.15 -1.41 4.43
C THR A 58 -2.85 -2.16 4.65
N PHE A 59 -1.91 -1.51 5.31
CA PHE A 59 -0.77 -2.21 5.86
C PHE A 59 -0.51 -1.69 7.26
N THR A 60 0.16 -2.50 8.05
CA THR A 60 0.45 -2.19 9.44
C THR A 60 1.96 -2.12 9.62
N SER A 61 2.42 -1.15 10.38
CA SER A 61 3.83 -1.00 10.68
C SER A 61 4.04 -0.76 12.16
N ARG A 62 5.24 -1.03 12.61
CA ARG A 62 5.62 -0.75 13.99
C ARG A 62 6.81 0.18 14.00
N ASN A 63 6.69 1.25 14.76
CA ASN A 63 7.76 2.23 14.89
C ASN A 63 7.98 2.46 16.38
N GLY A 64 8.99 1.81 16.94
CA GLY A 64 9.25 1.88 18.36
C GLY A 64 8.12 1.25 19.15
N ASN A 65 7.46 2.03 19.98
CA ASN A 65 6.36 1.55 20.80
C ASN A 65 5.00 1.81 20.19
N TRP A 66 4.96 2.16 18.91
CA TRP A 66 3.71 2.51 18.25
C TRP A 66 3.42 1.59 17.09
N ILE A 67 2.15 1.29 16.90
CA ILE A 67 1.68 0.52 15.76
C ILE A 67 0.78 1.42 14.95
N TYR A 68 1.08 1.54 13.67
CA TYR A 68 0.34 2.38 12.74
C TYR A 68 -0.37 1.52 11.71
N THR A 69 -1.59 1.94 11.37
CA THR A 69 -2.32 1.35 10.25
C THR A 69 -2.39 2.40 9.16
N TRP A 70 -2.03 2.00 7.95
CA TRP A 70 -1.95 2.89 6.80
C TRP A 70 -2.90 2.41 5.72
N ASP A 71 -3.51 3.35 4.99
CA ASP A 71 -4.38 2.97 3.89
C ASP A 71 -3.58 2.68 2.62
N LYS A 72 -4.28 2.31 1.57
CA LYS A 72 -3.62 1.94 0.32
C LYS A 72 -2.95 3.12 -0.38
N ASN A 73 -3.25 4.33 0.02
CA ASN A 73 -2.62 5.52 -0.53
C ASN A 73 -1.44 6.00 0.31
N GLY A 74 -1.15 5.31 1.38
CA GLY A 74 -0.02 5.70 2.24
C GLY A 74 -0.38 6.71 3.30
N LYS A 75 -1.67 6.83 3.61
CA LYS A 75 -2.12 7.75 4.64
C LYS A 75 -2.33 7.00 5.94
N LYS A 76 -1.81 7.54 7.03
CA LYS A 76 -1.96 6.91 8.34
C LYS A 76 -3.39 7.04 8.82
N LEU A 77 -4.01 5.93 9.12
CA LEU A 77 -5.39 5.88 9.57
C LEU A 77 -5.50 5.80 11.09
N ASN A 78 -4.58 5.13 11.71
CA ASN A 78 -4.70 4.84 13.13
C ASN A 78 -3.34 4.66 13.77
N THR A 79 -3.26 4.98 15.07
CA THR A 79 -2.06 4.80 15.86
C THR A 79 -2.47 4.18 17.19
N ARG A 80 -1.75 3.16 17.60
CA ARG A 80 -1.99 2.57 18.91
C ARG A 80 -0.67 2.15 19.54
N SER A 81 -0.70 1.92 20.83
CA SER A 81 0.49 1.50 21.55
C SER A 81 0.79 0.05 21.25
N ALA A 82 2.05 -0.27 21.08
CA ALA A 82 2.49 -1.63 20.88
C ALA A 82 2.55 -2.44 22.19
N ARG A 83 2.31 -1.79 23.30
CA ARG A 83 2.39 -2.44 24.63
C ARG A 83 1.06 -2.88 25.14
#